data_445ae0f4995a6b8d83479904b2534e02
#
_entry.id   445ae0f4995a6b8d83479904b2534e02
#
_cell.length_a   1.000
_cell.length_b   1.000
_cell.length_c   1.000
_cell.angle_alpha   90.00
_cell.angle_beta   90.00
_cell.angle_gamma   90.00
#
_symmetry.space_group_name_H-M   'P 1'
#
loop_
_entity.id
_entity.type
_entity.pdbx_description
1 polymer ?
#
loop_
_entity_poly.entity_id
_entity_poly.type
_entity_poly.pdbx_seq_one_letter_code
_entity_poly.pdbx_strand_id
1 'polypeptide(L)'
;MLKKSLLGTRNWRRLCLTAVLSVSMLGIVPQAFAEGPNDPAPSITPTTANGKKVLFDNTHGQTAGAADWVIDGGFSDFANALGNAGYLVKELRKSTAITLSDLSAYDVFVIGEANIPYKTSEQSAMLQYVRGGGSIFFIGDHYNADRNKNRWDASEVFNGFRRGAWTNPAAGMSTAEAASAAMQGVASSDWLSANFGVKFRYNALGDITANNIVSPSQAFNITSGVSTVAMHAGSTLAVTDPNKAKGIVYLPATTTKWASAVDQGVYNGGGVAEGPYVAVSKVSAGKAGFIGDSSPVEDATPKYKREETGGTKTTYAGFQEQNDASLLVNMVNWLATKESYTSLTQVPGLTLDSATTIYSWEQPANTTELQAEPWAAPAAGYNWWDPSTFKVGSYGYSTATNTTDPFAFVHQAQLPNQAVFQVKIILNGLTANSTTTGYNIGIYNGSGIQVAKVQNSNGTWPSTYGYSTSFSLTADASGHAEKIVSIQINPSISGSANMRLRQNTTAKFTEAVTIANVPVEPLP
;
A
#
# COMPACT_ATOMS: atom_id res chain seq x y z
N MET A 1 41.95 25.21 -74.31
CA MET A 1 41.56 24.19 -75.32
C MET A 1 40.17 23.75 -74.92
N LEU A 2 39.18 24.18 -75.60
CA LEU A 2 38.47 23.52 -76.70
C LEU A 2 37.89 22.18 -76.26
N LYS A 3 36.62 21.83 -76.37
CA LYS A 3 35.48 22.25 -77.22
C LYS A 3 34.24 21.56 -76.56
N LYS A 4 33.09 22.23 -76.49
CA LYS A 4 31.92 22.07 -77.40
C LYS A 4 31.39 20.60 -77.43
N SER A 5 30.16 20.31 -77.37
CA SER A 5 28.85 20.87 -77.75
C SER A 5 27.87 19.67 -77.64
N LEU A 6 26.67 19.70 -77.61
CA LEU A 6 25.49 20.24 -78.15
C LEU A 6 24.28 19.38 -77.85
N LEU A 7 23.22 20.04 -77.49
CA LEU A 7 21.84 19.84 -77.94
C LEU A 7 21.17 18.50 -78.09
N GLY A 8 20.00 18.42 -77.50
CA GLY A 8 18.90 17.72 -78.12
C GLY A 8 17.70 17.39 -77.25
N THR A 9 16.76 18.28 -77.26
CA THR A 9 15.30 18.13 -77.40
C THR A 9 14.48 17.44 -76.34
N ARG A 10 13.72 18.25 -75.64
CA ARG A 10 12.26 18.30 -75.65
C ARG A 10 11.50 16.96 -75.62
N ASN A 11 10.87 16.66 -74.43
CA ASN A 11 9.46 16.32 -74.49
C ASN A 11 8.74 16.67 -73.18
N TRP A 12 7.69 17.40 -73.37
CA TRP A 12 6.69 17.85 -72.42
C TRP A 12 5.77 16.71 -72.01
N ARG A 13 5.20 16.88 -70.85
CA ARG A 13 3.97 16.29 -70.27
C ARG A 13 4.16 15.14 -69.29
N ARG A 14 4.06 15.45 -68.02
CA ARG A 14 2.85 15.32 -67.22
C ARG A 14 3.13 15.80 -65.80
N LEU A 15 2.49 16.89 -65.45
CA LEU A 15 2.32 17.33 -64.07
C LEU A 15 1.39 16.30 -63.40
N CYS A 16 1.92 15.48 -62.52
CA CYS A 16 1.12 14.79 -61.50
C CYS A 16 1.35 15.52 -60.19
N LEU A 17 0.37 16.30 -59.81
CA LEU A 17 0.24 16.92 -58.50
C LEU A 17 -0.07 15.80 -57.51
N THR A 18 0.93 15.28 -56.80
CA THR A 18 0.72 14.44 -55.62
C THR A 18 0.69 15.36 -54.43
N ALA A 19 -0.52 15.77 -54.05
CA ALA A 19 -0.79 16.37 -52.76
C ALA A 19 -0.53 15.27 -51.70
N VAL A 20 0.62 15.35 -51.03
CA VAL A 20 0.87 14.57 -49.81
C VAL A 20 0.02 15.20 -48.73
N LEU A 21 -1.13 14.59 -48.47
CA LEU A 21 -1.94 14.86 -47.27
C LEU A 21 -1.14 14.33 -46.09
N SER A 22 -0.37 15.18 -45.43
CA SER A 22 0.19 14.92 -44.12
C SER A 22 -0.96 14.95 -43.12
N VAL A 23 -1.60 13.78 -42.91
CA VAL A 23 -2.43 13.56 -41.74
C VAL A 23 -1.48 13.56 -40.57
N SER A 24 -1.37 14.66 -39.87
CA SER A 24 -0.84 14.73 -38.53
C SER A 24 -1.76 13.86 -37.67
N MET A 25 -1.44 12.58 -37.50
CA MET A 25 -1.93 11.83 -36.37
C MET A 25 -1.37 12.54 -35.13
N LEU A 26 -2.14 13.45 -34.58
CA LEU A 26 -2.04 13.77 -33.17
C LEU A 26 -2.34 12.45 -32.48
N GLY A 27 -1.29 11.69 -32.18
CA GLY A 27 -1.37 10.57 -31.27
C GLY A 27 -1.90 11.17 -29.97
N ILE A 28 -3.14 10.83 -29.65
CA ILE A 28 -3.61 10.90 -28.27
C ILE A 28 -2.69 9.92 -27.57
N VAL A 29 -1.60 10.43 -26.99
CA VAL A 29 -0.83 9.69 -26.00
C VAL A 29 -1.86 9.43 -24.90
N PRO A 30 -2.25 8.18 -24.62
CA PRO A 30 -3.08 7.93 -23.47
C PRO A 30 -2.31 8.54 -22.29
N GLN A 31 -2.89 9.54 -21.63
CA GLN A 31 -2.39 9.95 -20.34
C GLN A 31 -2.48 8.68 -19.49
N ALA A 32 -1.33 8.11 -19.19
CA ALA A 32 -1.24 7.08 -18.19
C ALA A 32 -1.71 7.74 -16.88
N PHE A 33 -2.96 7.50 -16.51
CA PHE A 33 -3.44 7.84 -15.19
C PHE A 33 -2.56 7.06 -14.22
N ALA A 34 -2.01 7.73 -13.23
CA ALA A 34 -1.28 7.04 -12.18
C ALA A 34 -2.28 6.09 -11.49
N GLU A 35 -1.81 4.88 -11.22
CA GLU A 35 -2.59 3.88 -10.50
C GLU A 35 -2.87 4.35 -9.07
N GLY A 36 -3.90 3.81 -8.46
CA GLY A 36 -4.31 4.13 -7.09
C GLY A 36 -4.91 2.92 -6.36
N PRO A 37 -5.42 3.13 -5.16
CA PRO A 37 -5.91 2.05 -4.29
C PRO A 37 -7.10 1.26 -4.85
N ASN A 38 -7.80 1.81 -5.84
CA ASN A 38 -8.96 1.18 -6.47
C ASN A 38 -8.62 0.49 -7.81
N ASP A 39 -7.38 0.58 -8.27
CA ASP A 39 -6.95 -0.06 -9.51
C ASP A 39 -6.58 -1.53 -9.27
N PRO A 40 -6.64 -2.38 -10.32
CA PRO A 40 -6.23 -3.77 -10.20
C PRO A 40 -4.82 -3.91 -9.64
N ALA A 41 -4.69 -4.66 -8.56
CA ALA A 41 -3.40 -4.90 -7.94
C ALA A 41 -2.52 -5.82 -8.80
N PRO A 42 -1.22 -5.53 -8.94
CA PRO A 42 -0.30 -6.41 -9.65
C PRO A 42 -0.16 -7.76 -8.93
N SER A 43 0.15 -8.79 -9.70
CA SER A 43 0.40 -10.13 -9.17
C SER A 43 1.38 -10.90 -10.03
N ILE A 44 2.17 -11.78 -9.39
CA ILE A 44 3.10 -12.69 -10.05
C ILE A 44 2.60 -14.11 -9.80
N THR A 45 2.25 -14.80 -10.89
CA THR A 45 1.84 -16.20 -10.84
C THR A 45 3.06 -17.07 -11.15
N PRO A 46 3.45 -18.00 -10.26
CA PRO A 46 4.62 -18.82 -10.47
C PRO A 46 4.40 -19.84 -11.60
N THR A 47 5.44 -20.16 -12.36
CA THR A 47 5.41 -21.22 -13.37
C THR A 47 5.18 -22.59 -12.72
N THR A 48 5.80 -22.83 -11.56
CA THR A 48 5.59 -24.04 -10.74
C THR A 48 5.22 -23.61 -9.33
N ALA A 49 3.97 -23.79 -8.96
CA ALA A 49 3.47 -23.34 -7.66
C ALA A 49 3.93 -24.24 -6.52
N ASN A 50 4.40 -23.64 -5.43
CA ASN A 50 4.69 -24.33 -4.17
C ASN A 50 3.47 -24.39 -3.23
N GLY A 51 2.30 -23.88 -3.67
CA GLY A 51 1.04 -23.87 -2.93
C GLY A 51 0.93 -22.74 -1.92
N LYS A 52 1.90 -21.84 -1.81
CA LYS A 52 1.96 -20.74 -0.83
C LYS A 52 1.79 -19.39 -1.48
N LYS A 53 1.33 -18.41 -0.67
CA LYS A 53 0.97 -17.08 -1.14
C LYS A 53 1.61 -15.99 -0.29
N VAL A 54 2.13 -14.98 -0.96
CA VAL A 54 2.72 -13.78 -0.34
C VAL A 54 1.93 -12.55 -0.76
N LEU A 55 1.56 -11.73 0.22
CA LEU A 55 0.88 -10.46 0.02
C LEU A 55 1.83 -9.33 0.39
N PHE A 56 1.95 -8.33 -0.47
CA PHE A 56 2.71 -7.11 -0.19
C PHE A 56 1.76 -5.95 0.11
N ASP A 57 2.05 -5.17 1.13
CA ASP A 57 1.29 -3.97 1.46
C ASP A 57 1.58 -2.83 0.48
N ASN A 58 0.52 -2.18 -0.02
CA ASN A 58 0.56 -0.88 -0.68
C ASN A 58 -0.63 -0.02 -0.21
N THR A 59 -0.84 0.05 1.10
CA THR A 59 -1.95 0.80 1.71
C THR A 59 -1.48 1.84 2.72
N HIS A 60 -0.20 1.81 3.13
CA HIS A 60 0.37 2.64 4.18
C HIS A 60 1.54 3.52 3.70
N GLY A 61 1.42 4.08 2.49
CA GLY A 61 2.40 5.02 1.96
C GLY A 61 3.70 4.36 1.49
N GLN A 62 3.64 3.12 1.01
CA GLN A 62 4.78 2.41 0.40
C GLN A 62 5.31 3.10 -0.87
N THR A 63 4.55 4.04 -1.40
CA THR A 63 4.94 4.86 -2.56
C THR A 63 5.30 6.29 -2.16
N ALA A 64 5.45 6.59 -0.87
CA ALA A 64 5.68 7.96 -0.41
C ALA A 64 7.13 8.43 -0.62
N GLY A 65 7.29 9.70 -0.98
CA GLY A 65 8.58 10.39 -1.00
C GLY A 65 9.55 9.95 -2.09
N ALA A 66 10.78 9.62 -1.68
CA ALA A 66 11.91 9.50 -2.61
C ALA A 66 12.02 8.16 -3.33
N ALA A 67 11.42 7.11 -2.81
CA ALA A 67 11.45 5.75 -3.37
C ALA A 67 10.03 5.18 -3.54
N ASP A 68 9.89 3.95 -4.00
CA ASP A 68 8.66 3.17 -3.88
C ASP A 68 8.99 1.69 -3.62
N TRP A 69 8.20 1.06 -2.77
CA TRP A 69 8.41 -0.27 -2.24
C TRP A 69 7.27 -1.21 -2.65
N VAL A 70 7.02 -1.28 -3.96
CA VAL A 70 5.94 -2.02 -4.59
C VAL A 70 6.46 -3.10 -5.53
N ILE A 71 5.69 -4.17 -5.73
CA ILE A 71 6.12 -5.38 -6.44
C ILE A 71 6.30 -5.22 -7.96
N ASP A 72 5.85 -4.14 -8.52
CA ASP A 72 6.05 -3.75 -9.92
C ASP A 72 6.81 -2.41 -10.03
N GLY A 73 7.51 -2.03 -8.97
CA GLY A 73 8.41 -0.90 -8.82
C GLY A 73 9.67 -1.34 -8.10
N GLY A 74 10.13 -0.59 -7.10
CA GLY A 74 11.40 -0.80 -6.42
C GLY A 74 11.59 -2.14 -5.69
N PHE A 75 10.56 -2.95 -5.53
CA PHE A 75 10.66 -4.32 -5.00
C PHE A 75 10.41 -5.41 -6.06
N SER A 76 10.51 -5.06 -7.36
CA SER A 76 10.16 -6.01 -8.42
C SER A 76 11.09 -7.21 -8.50
N ASP A 77 12.39 -7.06 -8.27
CA ASP A 77 13.35 -8.16 -8.26
C ASP A 77 13.08 -9.14 -7.11
N PHE A 78 12.78 -8.62 -5.91
CA PHE A 78 12.41 -9.46 -4.77
C PHE A 78 11.10 -10.22 -5.02
N ALA A 79 10.08 -9.54 -5.53
CA ALA A 79 8.79 -10.16 -5.87
C ALA A 79 8.93 -11.23 -6.96
N ASN A 80 9.74 -10.97 -8.00
CA ASN A 80 10.04 -11.95 -9.05
C ASN A 80 10.82 -13.16 -8.52
N ALA A 81 11.78 -12.95 -7.62
CA ALA A 81 12.52 -14.05 -6.98
C ALA A 81 11.58 -14.96 -6.18
N LEU A 82 10.60 -14.40 -5.47
CA LEU A 82 9.55 -15.18 -4.78
C LEU A 82 8.66 -15.94 -5.78
N GLY A 83 8.27 -15.30 -6.89
CA GLY A 83 7.56 -15.97 -7.98
C GLY A 83 8.34 -17.16 -8.55
N ASN A 84 9.65 -16.99 -8.78
CA ASN A 84 10.55 -18.04 -9.23
C ASN A 84 10.71 -19.15 -8.19
N ALA A 85 10.63 -18.84 -6.90
CA ALA A 85 10.60 -19.82 -5.80
C ALA A 85 9.24 -20.52 -5.62
N GLY A 86 8.26 -20.24 -6.48
CA GLY A 86 6.98 -20.92 -6.53
C GLY A 86 5.84 -20.25 -5.77
N TYR A 87 6.04 -19.07 -5.21
CA TYR A 87 4.99 -18.32 -4.51
C TYR A 87 4.05 -17.61 -5.48
N LEU A 88 2.75 -17.64 -5.18
CA LEU A 88 1.83 -16.63 -5.72
C LEU A 88 2.07 -15.32 -4.97
N VAL A 89 2.53 -14.30 -5.67
CA VAL A 89 2.78 -12.97 -5.08
C VAL A 89 1.70 -12.02 -5.52
N LYS A 90 1.17 -11.22 -4.61
CA LYS A 90 0.15 -10.20 -4.90
C LYS A 90 0.38 -8.96 -4.05
N GLU A 91 -0.03 -7.81 -4.57
CA GLU A 91 -0.08 -6.55 -3.84
C GLU A 91 -1.47 -6.32 -3.24
N LEU A 92 -1.52 -5.75 -2.05
CA LEU A 92 -2.76 -5.29 -1.41
C LEU A 92 -2.97 -3.81 -1.75
N ARG A 93 -4.04 -3.51 -2.44
CA ARG A 93 -4.49 -2.15 -2.73
C ARG A 93 -5.88 -1.94 -2.15
N LYS A 94 -6.06 -0.95 -1.33
CA LYS A 94 -7.35 -0.50 -0.79
C LYS A 94 -7.22 0.86 -0.11
N SER A 95 -8.32 1.57 0.02
CA SER A 95 -8.40 2.86 0.74
C SER A 95 -8.97 2.72 2.16
N THR A 96 -9.37 1.51 2.56
CA THR A 96 -9.92 1.22 3.90
C THR A 96 -8.89 0.49 4.75
N ALA A 97 -9.11 0.46 6.07
CA ALA A 97 -8.21 -0.22 7.00
C ALA A 97 -8.01 -1.71 6.65
N ILE A 98 -6.81 -2.22 6.92
CA ILE A 98 -6.48 -3.64 6.78
C ILE A 98 -7.31 -4.45 7.78
N THR A 99 -7.88 -5.56 7.30
CA THR A 99 -8.67 -6.49 8.10
C THR A 99 -8.05 -7.88 8.12
N LEU A 100 -8.45 -8.72 9.07
CA LEU A 100 -8.03 -10.12 9.09
C LEU A 100 -8.42 -10.86 7.80
N SER A 101 -9.56 -10.50 7.19
CA SER A 101 -10.02 -11.09 5.93
C SER A 101 -9.07 -10.81 4.76
N ASP A 102 -8.43 -9.65 4.72
CA ASP A 102 -7.45 -9.31 3.68
C ASP A 102 -6.21 -10.21 3.76
N LEU A 103 -5.82 -10.63 4.97
CA LEU A 103 -4.58 -11.34 5.26
C LEU A 103 -4.75 -12.87 5.29
N SER A 104 -5.90 -13.37 5.71
CA SER A 104 -6.11 -14.78 6.08
C SER A 104 -5.90 -15.79 4.95
N ALA A 105 -5.97 -15.36 3.69
CA ALA A 105 -5.74 -16.21 2.51
C ALA A 105 -4.26 -16.36 2.13
N TYR A 106 -3.34 -15.68 2.83
CA TYR A 106 -1.91 -15.62 2.52
C TYR A 106 -1.08 -16.24 3.66
N ASP A 107 0.09 -16.79 3.30
CA ASP A 107 1.04 -17.37 4.27
C ASP A 107 1.96 -16.32 4.87
N VAL A 108 2.34 -15.32 4.07
CA VAL A 108 3.23 -14.22 4.46
C VAL A 108 2.67 -12.89 4.00
N PHE A 109 2.67 -11.90 4.89
CA PHE A 109 2.38 -10.51 4.60
C PHE A 109 3.68 -9.71 4.69
N VAL A 110 4.12 -9.08 3.60
CA VAL A 110 5.33 -8.27 3.51
C VAL A 110 4.95 -6.80 3.59
N ILE A 111 5.57 -6.08 4.50
CA ILE A 111 5.35 -4.64 4.70
C ILE A 111 6.68 -3.94 4.43
N GLY A 112 6.78 -3.30 3.26
CA GLY A 112 7.90 -2.41 2.94
C GLY A 112 7.62 -1.01 3.44
N GLU A 113 8.53 -0.46 4.20
CA GLU A 113 8.60 0.94 4.66
C GLU A 113 7.25 1.69 4.75
N ALA A 114 6.39 1.29 5.69
CA ALA A 114 5.12 1.95 5.91
C ALA A 114 5.33 3.37 6.47
N ASN A 115 4.73 4.37 5.82
CA ASN A 115 4.89 5.78 6.17
C ASN A 115 3.60 6.41 6.73
N ILE A 116 2.51 5.66 6.78
CA ILE A 116 1.23 6.07 7.38
C ILE A 116 0.99 5.19 8.61
N PRO A 117 0.68 5.77 9.79
CA PRO A 117 0.53 5.00 11.02
C PRO A 117 -0.64 4.02 10.96
N TYR A 118 -0.43 2.81 11.46
CA TYR A 118 -1.48 1.79 11.57
C TYR A 118 -2.52 2.19 12.62
N LYS A 119 -3.78 2.02 12.28
CA LYS A 119 -4.89 2.11 13.23
C LYS A 119 -4.83 0.97 14.24
N THR A 120 -5.40 1.16 15.43
CA THR A 120 -5.48 0.09 16.44
C THR A 120 -6.22 -1.15 15.94
N SER A 121 -7.20 -0.98 15.05
CA SER A 121 -7.90 -2.09 14.39
C SER A 121 -7.00 -2.89 13.45
N GLU A 122 -6.09 -2.23 12.73
CA GLU A 122 -5.13 -2.87 11.83
C GLU A 122 -4.04 -3.62 12.59
N GLN A 123 -3.49 -3.01 13.65
CA GLN A 123 -2.58 -3.69 14.58
C GLN A 123 -3.24 -4.96 15.16
N SER A 124 -4.51 -4.87 15.54
CA SER A 124 -5.28 -6.01 16.04
C SER A 124 -5.48 -7.09 14.97
N ALA A 125 -5.83 -6.72 13.74
CA ALA A 125 -6.01 -7.66 12.62
C ALA A 125 -4.70 -8.39 12.27
N MET A 126 -3.59 -7.66 12.18
CA MET A 126 -2.25 -8.23 11.94
C MET A 126 -1.83 -9.18 13.06
N LEU A 127 -2.08 -8.83 14.32
CA LEU A 127 -1.75 -9.68 15.45
C LEU A 127 -2.62 -10.96 15.48
N GLN A 128 -3.91 -10.86 15.15
CA GLN A 128 -4.78 -12.02 15.01
C GLN A 128 -4.32 -12.93 13.87
N TYR A 129 -3.93 -12.37 12.73
CA TYR A 129 -3.37 -13.11 11.61
C TYR A 129 -2.12 -13.90 12.01
N VAL A 130 -1.17 -13.27 12.70
CA VAL A 130 0.06 -13.95 13.15
C VAL A 130 -0.27 -15.01 14.21
N ARG A 131 -1.12 -14.71 15.18
CA ARG A 131 -1.52 -15.70 16.20
C ARG A 131 -2.24 -16.91 15.59
N GLY A 132 -2.95 -16.71 14.47
CA GLY A 132 -3.60 -17.75 13.67
C GLY A 132 -2.65 -18.57 12.78
N GLY A 133 -1.36 -18.23 12.74
CA GLY A 133 -0.33 -18.96 12.00
C GLY A 133 0.08 -18.34 10.68
N GLY A 134 -0.36 -17.12 10.35
CA GLY A 134 0.22 -16.28 9.32
C GLY A 134 1.57 -15.70 9.75
N SER A 135 2.29 -15.10 8.85
CA SER A 135 3.59 -14.50 9.17
C SER A 135 3.72 -13.11 8.54
N ILE A 136 4.47 -12.21 9.19
CA ILE A 136 4.72 -10.85 8.69
C ILE A 136 6.22 -10.63 8.51
N PHE A 137 6.60 -9.96 7.41
CA PHE A 137 7.94 -9.47 7.20
C PHE A 137 7.94 -7.94 7.21
N PHE A 138 8.56 -7.34 8.23
CA PHE A 138 8.70 -5.89 8.40
C PHE A 138 10.03 -5.44 7.82
N ILE A 139 10.00 -4.58 6.83
CA ILE A 139 11.15 -3.98 6.17
C ILE A 139 11.13 -2.49 6.51
N GLY A 140 12.02 -2.06 7.41
CA GLY A 140 12.13 -0.68 7.86
C GLY A 140 13.15 0.13 7.07
N ASP A 141 13.48 1.30 7.60
CA ASP A 141 14.53 2.19 7.11
C ASP A 141 15.08 3.03 8.27
N HIS A 142 15.98 3.96 7.98
CA HIS A 142 16.54 4.87 8.98
C HIS A 142 15.47 5.77 9.60
N TYR A 143 15.72 6.18 10.85
CA TYR A 143 14.90 7.18 11.51
C TYR A 143 15.07 8.55 10.84
N ASN A 144 14.01 9.34 10.86
CA ASN A 144 13.96 10.72 10.42
C ASN A 144 14.01 10.94 8.90
N ALA A 145 13.38 10.04 8.17
CA ALA A 145 13.18 10.16 6.73
C ALA A 145 11.98 11.05 6.36
N ASP A 146 10.92 11.01 7.17
CA ASP A 146 9.66 11.76 6.98
C ASP A 146 9.21 11.81 5.51
N ARG A 147 9.07 10.64 4.91
CA ARG A 147 8.95 10.44 3.45
C ARG A 147 7.78 11.22 2.83
N ASN A 148 6.66 11.27 3.52
CA ASN A 148 5.43 11.95 3.06
C ASN A 148 5.11 13.25 3.82
N LYS A 149 6.01 13.73 4.67
CA LYS A 149 5.85 14.96 5.46
C LYS A 149 4.76 14.89 6.52
N ASN A 150 4.53 13.72 7.10
CA ASN A 150 3.55 13.51 8.16
C ASN A 150 4.15 13.38 9.56
N ARG A 151 5.47 13.50 9.69
CA ARG A 151 6.24 13.35 10.95
C ARG A 151 6.25 11.92 11.50
N TRP A 152 5.90 10.92 10.71
CA TRP A 152 6.02 9.52 11.03
C TRP A 152 7.05 8.86 10.14
N ASP A 153 7.99 8.17 10.74
CA ASP A 153 8.94 7.30 10.04
C ASP A 153 8.49 5.84 10.10
N ALA A 154 9.00 4.99 9.21
CA ALA A 154 8.66 3.57 9.19
C ALA A 154 8.95 2.88 10.52
N SER A 155 10.05 3.23 11.19
CA SER A 155 10.39 2.73 12.52
C SER A 155 9.32 3.07 13.58
N GLU A 156 8.76 4.27 13.53
CA GLU A 156 7.70 4.72 14.43
C GLU A 156 6.36 4.05 14.10
N VAL A 157 6.04 3.94 12.80
CA VAL A 157 4.84 3.24 12.33
C VAL A 157 4.84 1.79 12.81
N PHE A 158 5.96 1.09 12.66
CA PHE A 158 6.11 -0.30 13.11
C PHE A 158 6.09 -0.43 14.63
N ASN A 159 6.81 0.43 15.35
CA ASN A 159 6.78 0.43 16.81
C ASN A 159 5.39 0.75 17.37
N GLY A 160 4.59 1.55 16.65
CA GLY A 160 3.23 1.94 17.01
C GLY A 160 3.17 3.26 17.80
N PHE A 161 4.24 4.04 17.85
CA PHE A 161 4.27 5.35 18.50
C PHE A 161 5.34 6.25 17.91
N ARG A 162 5.09 7.55 17.95
CA ARG A 162 6.02 8.59 17.50
C ARG A 162 6.83 9.15 18.68
N ARG A 163 8.11 9.40 18.48
CA ARG A 163 8.98 10.04 19.47
C ARG A 163 8.43 11.41 19.88
N GLY A 164 8.51 11.71 21.17
CA GLY A 164 7.98 12.96 21.72
C GLY A 164 6.47 13.15 21.63
N ALA A 165 5.73 12.19 21.07
CA ALA A 165 4.30 12.29 20.81
C ALA A 165 3.47 11.14 21.41
N TRP A 166 4.00 10.45 22.44
CA TRP A 166 3.33 9.32 23.07
C TRP A 166 1.90 9.62 23.53
N THR A 167 1.67 10.78 24.15
CA THR A 167 0.35 11.16 24.67
C THR A 167 -0.59 11.72 23.60
N ASN A 168 -0.05 12.15 22.46
CA ASN A 168 -0.82 12.68 21.34
C ASN A 168 -0.12 12.34 20.01
N PRO A 169 -0.47 11.25 19.34
CA PRO A 169 0.14 10.87 18.07
C PRO A 169 -0.01 11.92 16.96
N ALA A 170 -0.99 12.83 17.08
CA ALA A 170 -1.21 13.93 16.16
C ALA A 170 -0.50 15.24 16.58
N ALA A 171 0.43 15.21 17.55
CA ALA A 171 1.15 16.40 18.00
C ALA A 171 1.82 17.13 16.83
N GLY A 172 1.63 18.46 16.74
CA GLY A 172 2.18 19.30 15.67
C GLY A 172 1.42 19.25 14.35
N MET A 173 0.38 18.42 14.21
CA MET A 173 -0.49 18.38 13.03
C MET A 173 -1.50 19.52 13.03
N SER A 174 -1.91 19.96 11.83
CA SER A 174 -3.05 20.87 11.69
C SER A 174 -4.36 20.16 12.10
N THR A 175 -5.41 20.95 12.38
CA THR A 175 -6.73 20.37 12.72
C THR A 175 -7.28 19.48 11.61
N ALA A 176 -7.11 19.87 10.34
CA ALA A 176 -7.56 19.08 9.19
C ALA A 176 -6.77 17.77 9.04
N GLU A 177 -5.46 17.83 9.23
CA GLU A 177 -4.57 16.67 9.20
C GLU A 177 -4.91 15.67 10.31
N ALA A 178 -5.01 16.14 11.55
CA ALA A 178 -5.37 15.31 12.70
C ALA A 178 -6.77 14.69 12.59
N ALA A 179 -7.69 15.38 11.91
CA ALA A 179 -9.05 14.90 11.64
C ALA A 179 -9.16 14.03 10.38
N SER A 180 -8.09 13.87 9.62
CA SER A 180 -8.09 13.09 8.36
C SER A 180 -8.44 11.62 8.60
N ALA A 181 -9.00 10.96 7.58
CA ALA A 181 -9.31 9.52 7.63
C ALA A 181 -8.06 8.66 7.93
N ALA A 182 -6.86 9.11 7.53
CA ALA A 182 -5.61 8.43 7.82
C ALA A 182 -5.29 8.41 9.32
N MET A 183 -5.59 9.48 10.06
CA MET A 183 -5.33 9.60 11.49
C MET A 183 -6.46 9.06 12.39
N GLN A 184 -7.65 8.82 11.86
CA GLN A 184 -8.78 8.27 12.64
C GLN A 184 -8.48 6.84 13.09
N GLY A 185 -8.58 6.58 14.41
CA GLY A 185 -8.29 5.28 15.01
C GLY A 185 -6.79 4.98 15.24
N VAL A 186 -5.91 5.95 14.97
CA VAL A 186 -4.50 5.89 15.36
C VAL A 186 -4.36 6.25 16.85
N ALA A 187 -3.69 5.40 17.60
CA ALA A 187 -3.34 5.65 19.00
C ALA A 187 -1.94 5.10 19.28
N SER A 188 -1.20 5.80 20.14
CA SER A 188 0.12 5.32 20.55
C SER A 188 0.01 3.98 21.28
N SER A 189 0.87 3.05 20.89
CA SER A 189 0.99 1.72 21.49
C SER A 189 2.43 1.22 21.33
N ASP A 190 2.88 0.34 22.21
CA ASP A 190 4.17 -0.35 22.04
C ASP A 190 3.94 -1.78 21.50
N TRP A 191 3.05 -1.88 20.50
CA TRP A 191 2.50 -3.16 20.05
C TRP A 191 3.54 -4.11 19.48
N LEU A 192 4.55 -3.57 18.77
CA LEU A 192 5.60 -4.39 18.17
C LEU A 192 6.46 -5.04 19.26
N SER A 193 7.01 -4.26 20.19
CA SER A 193 7.80 -4.76 21.30
C SER A 193 6.97 -5.70 22.19
N ALA A 194 5.77 -5.29 22.59
CA ALA A 194 4.90 -6.08 23.47
C ALA A 194 4.51 -7.43 22.87
N ASN A 195 4.23 -7.51 21.57
CA ASN A 195 3.74 -8.71 20.94
C ASN A 195 4.83 -9.55 20.27
N PHE A 196 5.82 -8.92 19.63
CA PHE A 196 6.86 -9.60 18.86
C PHE A 196 8.21 -9.66 19.56
N GLY A 197 8.43 -8.88 20.61
CA GLY A 197 9.71 -8.82 21.32
C GLY A 197 10.83 -8.12 20.55
N VAL A 198 10.48 -7.28 19.59
CA VAL A 198 11.40 -6.49 18.74
C VAL A 198 10.95 -5.04 18.70
N LYS A 199 11.91 -4.13 18.60
CA LYS A 199 11.69 -2.71 18.35
C LYS A 199 12.65 -2.22 17.28
N PHE A 200 12.18 -1.38 16.35
CA PHE A 200 13.07 -0.59 15.49
C PHE A 200 13.67 0.54 16.31
N ARG A 201 14.99 0.74 16.20
CA ARG A 201 15.69 1.84 16.89
C ARG A 201 15.56 3.12 16.07
N TYR A 202 15.71 4.24 16.77
CA TYR A 202 15.63 5.57 16.16
C TYR A 202 17.04 6.06 15.80
N ASN A 203 17.70 5.31 14.94
CA ASN A 203 19.04 5.64 14.45
C ASN A 203 19.11 5.64 12.93
N ALA A 204 20.18 6.21 12.39
CA ALA A 204 20.42 6.28 10.96
C ALA A 204 21.91 6.03 10.72
N LEU A 205 22.23 4.83 10.28
CA LEU A 205 23.60 4.40 9.98
C LEU A 205 23.94 4.74 8.52
N GLY A 206 25.22 4.78 8.20
CA GLY A 206 25.66 4.95 6.81
C GLY A 206 25.76 3.61 6.07
N ASP A 207 26.52 3.63 4.96
CA ASP A 207 26.77 2.43 4.18
C ASP A 207 27.67 1.47 4.99
N ILE A 208 27.18 0.28 5.25
CA ILE A 208 27.84 -0.74 6.07
C ILE A 208 27.63 -2.12 5.44
N THR A 209 28.68 -2.91 5.42
CA THR A 209 28.59 -4.36 5.14
C THR A 209 28.39 -5.09 6.46
N ALA A 210 27.20 -5.60 6.71
CA ALA A 210 26.89 -6.45 7.86
C ALA A 210 27.50 -7.84 7.62
N ASN A 211 28.48 -8.22 8.43
CA ASN A 211 29.25 -9.46 8.28
C ASN A 211 29.27 -10.33 9.54
N ASN A 212 28.59 -9.94 10.58
CA ASN A 212 28.42 -10.76 11.77
C ASN A 212 27.15 -11.59 11.63
N ILE A 213 27.28 -12.70 10.91
CA ILE A 213 26.18 -13.57 10.50
C ILE A 213 26.05 -14.73 11.48
N VAL A 214 24.89 -14.89 12.08
CA VAL A 214 24.58 -16.03 12.97
C VAL A 214 24.54 -17.33 12.14
N SER A 215 25.13 -18.41 12.67
CA SER A 215 25.21 -19.68 11.94
C SER A 215 23.80 -20.20 11.54
N PRO A 216 23.66 -20.87 10.40
CA PRO A 216 22.35 -21.32 9.90
C PRO A 216 21.55 -22.16 10.90
N SER A 217 22.21 -23.02 11.68
CA SER A 217 21.56 -23.84 12.70
C SER A 217 20.96 -23.00 13.86
N GLN A 218 21.49 -21.81 14.10
CA GLN A 218 21.02 -20.85 15.11
C GLN A 218 20.11 -19.76 14.52
N ALA A 219 19.92 -19.76 13.20
CA ALA A 219 19.14 -18.78 12.45
C ALA A 219 18.05 -19.44 11.57
N PHE A 220 17.56 -20.61 11.94
CA PHE A 220 16.48 -21.34 11.24
C PHE A 220 16.78 -21.58 9.75
N ASN A 221 18.05 -21.72 9.38
CA ASN A 221 18.60 -21.81 8.02
C ASN A 221 18.40 -20.55 7.16
N ILE A 222 17.91 -19.45 7.71
CA ILE A 222 17.74 -18.18 6.99
C ILE A 222 19.09 -17.65 6.50
N THR A 223 20.13 -17.81 7.29
CA THR A 223 21.50 -17.37 6.94
C THR A 223 22.29 -18.39 6.14
N SER A 224 21.64 -19.44 5.62
CA SER A 224 22.32 -20.43 4.77
C SER A 224 22.76 -19.78 3.45
N GLY A 225 24.07 -19.87 3.16
CA GLY A 225 24.66 -19.24 1.98
C GLY A 225 24.85 -17.71 2.11
N VAL A 226 24.65 -17.15 3.31
CA VAL A 226 24.84 -15.72 3.59
C VAL A 226 26.14 -15.51 4.35
N SER A 227 26.99 -14.64 3.84
CA SER A 227 28.25 -14.23 4.49
C SER A 227 28.27 -12.72 4.78
N THR A 228 27.60 -11.94 3.96
CA THR A 228 27.49 -10.49 4.11
C THR A 228 26.12 -10.01 3.64
N VAL A 229 25.66 -8.91 4.22
CA VAL A 229 24.40 -8.22 3.87
C VAL A 229 24.69 -6.73 3.78
N ALA A 230 24.16 -6.06 2.76
CA ALA A 230 24.31 -4.62 2.58
C ALA A 230 23.41 -3.85 3.55
N MET A 231 23.82 -2.63 3.90
CA MET A 231 23.01 -1.59 4.55
C MET A 231 23.35 -0.24 3.90
N HIS A 232 22.32 0.50 3.50
CA HIS A 232 22.45 1.85 2.97
C HIS A 232 21.49 2.79 3.69
N ALA A 233 22.00 3.51 4.69
CA ALA A 233 21.24 4.41 5.53
C ALA A 233 20.14 3.76 6.39
N GLY A 234 20.32 2.52 6.84
CA GLY A 234 19.35 1.80 7.65
C GLY A 234 19.36 2.14 9.13
N SER A 235 18.52 1.44 9.87
CA SER A 235 18.46 1.42 11.34
C SER A 235 18.85 0.06 11.90
N THR A 236 19.12 0.00 13.20
CA THR A 236 19.22 -1.27 13.92
C THR A 236 17.91 -1.60 14.65
N LEU A 237 17.83 -2.82 15.12
CA LEU A 237 16.72 -3.35 15.90
C LEU A 237 17.15 -3.55 17.35
N ALA A 238 16.19 -3.68 18.25
CA ALA A 238 16.42 -4.16 19.61
C ALA A 238 15.57 -5.42 19.86
N VAL A 239 16.20 -6.47 20.37
CA VAL A 239 15.48 -7.61 20.95
C VAL A 239 15.05 -7.21 22.35
N THR A 240 13.74 -7.05 22.56
CA THR A 240 13.16 -6.65 23.85
C THR A 240 12.67 -7.83 24.68
N ASP A 241 12.35 -8.96 24.02
CA ASP A 241 11.98 -10.22 24.66
C ASP A 241 12.67 -11.41 23.96
N PRO A 242 13.79 -11.90 24.49
CA PRO A 242 14.54 -13.01 23.90
C PRO A 242 13.79 -14.35 23.85
N ASN A 243 12.69 -14.52 24.60
CA ASN A 243 11.86 -15.71 24.50
C ASN A 243 11.01 -15.71 23.21
N LYS A 244 10.76 -14.54 22.66
CA LYS A 244 9.99 -14.33 21.42
C LYS A 244 10.86 -14.07 20.21
N ALA A 245 11.98 -13.34 20.39
CA ALA A 245 12.76 -12.80 19.27
C ALA A 245 14.24 -13.13 19.36
N LYS A 246 14.90 -13.15 18.20
CA LYS A 246 16.31 -13.44 18.05
C LYS A 246 16.91 -12.68 16.88
N GLY A 247 18.09 -12.08 17.09
CA GLY A 247 18.91 -11.52 16.02
C GLY A 247 19.60 -12.60 15.19
N ILE A 248 19.68 -12.38 13.89
CA ILE A 248 20.33 -13.32 12.98
C ILE A 248 21.43 -12.70 12.11
N VAL A 249 21.44 -11.36 11.96
CA VAL A 249 22.52 -10.59 11.34
C VAL A 249 22.81 -9.38 12.20
N TYR A 250 24.08 -9.12 12.47
CA TYR A 250 24.55 -7.95 13.22
C TYR A 250 25.60 -7.18 12.41
N LEU A 251 25.69 -5.90 12.68
CA LEU A 251 26.71 -5.03 12.09
C LEU A 251 28.10 -5.35 12.66
N PRO A 252 29.19 -5.06 11.96
CA PRO A 252 30.52 -5.00 12.57
C PRO A 252 30.60 -3.88 13.61
N ALA A 253 31.67 -3.82 14.35
CA ALA A 253 32.00 -2.62 15.14
C ALA A 253 32.07 -1.42 14.19
N THR A 254 31.32 -0.37 14.51
CA THR A 254 31.19 0.82 13.65
C THR A 254 30.76 2.05 14.43
N THR A 255 31.15 3.22 13.92
CA THR A 255 30.64 4.53 14.35
C THR A 255 30.05 5.29 13.16
N THR A 256 29.86 4.59 12.03
CA THR A 256 29.37 5.20 10.78
C THR A 256 27.94 5.68 10.98
N LYS A 257 27.72 6.94 10.64
CA LYS A 257 26.41 7.61 10.70
C LYS A 257 26.01 8.04 9.30
N TRP A 258 24.73 7.96 9.00
CA TRP A 258 24.18 8.54 7.76
C TRP A 258 24.44 10.04 7.71
N ALA A 259 24.94 10.55 6.60
CA ALA A 259 25.39 11.94 6.49
C ALA A 259 24.28 12.97 6.73
N SER A 260 23.04 12.61 6.36
CA SER A 260 21.85 13.45 6.53
C SER A 260 21.07 13.15 7.81
N ALA A 261 21.56 12.23 8.66
CA ALA A 261 20.89 11.90 9.91
C ALA A 261 20.91 13.09 10.87
N VAL A 262 19.78 13.39 11.44
CA VAL A 262 19.60 14.44 12.47
C VAL A 262 19.69 13.88 13.88
N ASP A 263 19.56 12.58 14.01
CA ASP A 263 19.71 11.84 15.26
C ASP A 263 21.04 11.07 15.31
N GLN A 264 21.14 10.05 16.14
CA GLN A 264 22.36 9.28 16.32
C GLN A 264 22.56 8.28 15.19
N GLY A 265 23.80 8.00 14.85
CA GLY A 265 24.16 6.88 13.97
C GLY A 265 24.03 5.56 14.71
N VAL A 266 25.00 5.27 15.58
CA VAL A 266 25.02 4.05 16.41
C VAL A 266 24.94 4.42 17.89
N TYR A 267 24.30 3.55 18.68
CA TYR A 267 24.13 3.76 20.12
C TYR A 267 25.21 3.06 20.96
N ASN A 268 25.66 1.89 20.54
CA ASN A 268 26.58 1.04 21.29
C ASN A 268 27.80 0.57 20.46
N GLY A 269 28.19 1.31 19.44
CA GLY A 269 29.39 1.03 18.65
C GLY A 269 29.25 -0.13 17.67
N GLY A 270 28.06 -0.53 17.29
CA GLY A 270 27.82 -1.68 16.42
C GLY A 270 27.90 -3.03 17.15
N GLY A 271 27.98 -4.11 16.41
CA GLY A 271 28.03 -5.47 16.96
C GLY A 271 26.75 -5.88 17.69
N VAL A 272 26.87 -6.94 18.51
CA VAL A 272 25.73 -7.51 19.26
C VAL A 272 25.16 -6.51 20.28
N ALA A 273 26.01 -5.67 20.87
CA ALA A 273 25.59 -4.67 21.84
C ALA A 273 24.68 -3.58 21.23
N GLU A 274 24.84 -3.29 19.96
CA GLU A 274 23.96 -2.37 19.21
C GLU A 274 22.55 -2.93 19.03
N GLY A 275 22.44 -4.24 18.98
CA GLY A 275 21.27 -4.97 18.55
C GLY A 275 21.40 -5.46 17.11
N PRO A 276 20.49 -6.33 16.65
CA PRO A 276 20.57 -6.91 15.32
C PRO A 276 20.20 -5.91 14.23
N TYR A 277 20.71 -6.16 13.04
CA TYR A 277 20.25 -5.57 11.78
C TYR A 277 19.08 -6.36 11.20
N VAL A 278 19.13 -7.69 11.33
CA VAL A 278 18.03 -8.58 10.92
C VAL A 278 17.65 -9.46 12.11
N ALA A 279 16.37 -9.56 12.38
CA ALA A 279 15.83 -10.35 13.47
C ALA A 279 14.62 -11.19 13.04
N VAL A 280 14.30 -12.19 13.84
CA VAL A 280 13.12 -13.05 13.69
C VAL A 280 12.35 -13.13 14.99
N SER A 281 11.05 -13.41 14.90
CA SER A 281 10.20 -13.61 16.08
C SER A 281 9.22 -14.76 15.88
N LYS A 282 8.89 -15.43 16.99
CA LYS A 282 7.85 -16.45 17.08
C LYS A 282 6.74 -15.98 18.01
N VAL A 283 5.52 -15.90 17.47
CA VAL A 283 4.33 -15.41 18.19
C VAL A 283 3.19 -16.40 18.03
N SER A 284 2.95 -17.20 19.06
CA SER A 284 1.96 -18.29 19.01
C SER A 284 2.21 -19.22 17.81
N ALA A 285 1.20 -19.41 16.94
CA ALA A 285 1.33 -20.26 15.76
C ALA A 285 2.13 -19.58 14.61
N GLY A 286 2.21 -18.24 14.56
CA GLY A 286 2.85 -17.50 13.49
C GLY A 286 4.25 -17.00 13.79
N LYS A 287 4.80 -16.21 12.87
CA LYS A 287 6.18 -15.71 12.88
C LYS A 287 6.24 -14.27 12.38
N ALA A 288 7.37 -13.62 12.67
CA ALA A 288 7.71 -12.36 12.01
C ALA A 288 9.22 -12.32 11.69
N GLY A 289 9.55 -11.65 10.58
CA GLY A 289 10.90 -11.26 10.20
C GLY A 289 11.03 -9.75 10.23
N PHE A 290 12.24 -9.24 10.45
CA PHE A 290 12.55 -7.82 10.55
C PHE A 290 13.88 -7.53 9.88
N ILE A 291 13.96 -6.46 9.10
CA ILE A 291 15.21 -5.89 8.61
C ILE A 291 15.15 -4.37 8.75
N GLY A 292 16.24 -3.76 9.17
CA GLY A 292 16.31 -2.33 9.51
C GLY A 292 16.56 -1.40 8.31
N ASP A 293 16.49 -1.90 7.07
CA ASP A 293 16.78 -1.12 5.87
C ASP A 293 15.99 -1.67 4.68
N SER A 294 15.40 -0.80 3.87
CA SER A 294 14.72 -1.17 2.63
C SER A 294 15.69 -1.37 1.47
N SER A 295 16.85 -0.73 1.49
CA SER A 295 17.81 -0.72 0.39
C SER A 295 18.27 -2.11 -0.07
N PRO A 296 18.52 -3.11 0.81
CA PRO A 296 18.85 -4.48 0.40
C PRO A 296 17.73 -5.22 -0.34
N VAL A 297 16.52 -4.71 -0.28
CA VAL A 297 15.33 -5.29 -0.92
C VAL A 297 15.05 -4.62 -2.26
N GLU A 298 15.55 -3.40 -2.45
CA GLU A 298 15.25 -2.55 -3.60
C GLU A 298 15.98 -3.00 -4.88
N ASP A 299 15.35 -2.67 -6.00
CA ASP A 299 15.97 -2.63 -7.33
C ASP A 299 15.86 -1.23 -7.94
N ALA A 300 16.57 -0.98 -9.05
CA ALA A 300 16.66 0.34 -9.67
C ALA A 300 15.45 0.69 -10.56
N THR A 301 14.26 0.19 -10.27
CA THR A 301 13.07 0.35 -11.13
C THR A 301 11.88 1.01 -10.43
N PRO A 302 12.04 2.23 -9.85
CA PRO A 302 10.90 2.92 -9.25
C PRO A 302 9.83 3.21 -10.31
N LYS A 303 8.57 3.00 -9.96
CA LYS A 303 7.45 3.10 -10.89
C LYS A 303 6.80 4.49 -10.89
N TYR A 304 6.62 5.07 -9.71
CA TYR A 304 5.81 6.27 -9.54
C TYR A 304 6.65 7.55 -9.46
N LYS A 305 6.00 8.70 -9.58
CA LYS A 305 6.57 10.01 -9.28
C LYS A 305 6.36 10.36 -7.80
N ARG A 306 7.12 11.34 -7.29
CA ARG A 306 6.93 11.86 -5.94
C ARG A 306 5.60 12.61 -5.83
N GLU A 307 4.82 12.33 -4.82
CA GLU A 307 3.48 12.90 -4.58
C GLU A 307 3.54 14.42 -4.42
N GLU A 308 4.51 14.90 -3.67
CA GLU A 308 4.67 16.31 -3.33
C GLU A 308 5.17 17.16 -4.49
N THR A 309 6.12 16.66 -5.26
CA THR A 309 6.88 17.45 -6.23
C THR A 309 6.69 17.05 -7.68
N GLY A 310 6.21 15.84 -7.95
CA GLY A 310 6.18 15.23 -9.30
C GLY A 310 7.55 14.81 -9.82
N GLY A 311 8.59 14.91 -8.99
CA GLY A 311 9.94 14.50 -9.33
C GLY A 311 10.09 12.97 -9.49
N THR A 312 11.20 12.56 -10.09
CA THR A 312 11.55 11.14 -10.19
C THR A 312 11.93 10.59 -8.81
N LYS A 313 11.62 9.31 -8.60
CA LYS A 313 12.09 8.54 -7.45
C LYS A 313 13.41 7.87 -7.78
N THR A 314 14.14 7.47 -6.76
CA THR A 314 15.41 6.75 -6.88
C THR A 314 15.42 5.65 -5.84
N THR A 315 15.70 4.43 -6.25
CA THR A 315 15.86 3.25 -5.40
C THR A 315 17.28 2.71 -5.56
N TYR A 316 17.73 1.90 -4.61
CA TYR A 316 19.00 1.17 -4.72
C TYR A 316 18.82 -0.07 -5.61
N ALA A 317 19.92 -0.67 -6.04
CA ALA A 317 19.93 -2.00 -6.65
C ALA A 317 20.40 -3.07 -5.64
N GLY A 318 20.02 -2.90 -4.38
CA GLY A 318 20.56 -3.68 -3.26
C GLY A 318 20.16 -5.14 -3.28
N PHE A 319 19.02 -5.51 -3.87
CA PHE A 319 18.65 -6.92 -3.99
C PHE A 319 19.72 -7.77 -4.74
N GLN A 320 20.48 -7.15 -5.61
CA GLN A 320 21.56 -7.79 -6.36
C GLN A 320 22.93 -7.67 -5.66
N GLU A 321 23.02 -6.99 -4.52
CA GLU A 321 24.25 -6.81 -3.76
C GLU A 321 24.49 -8.00 -2.82
N GLN A 322 25.76 -8.30 -2.57
CA GLN A 322 26.19 -9.24 -1.54
C GLN A 322 25.38 -10.55 -1.53
N ASN A 323 24.81 -10.92 -0.38
CA ASN A 323 23.91 -12.08 -0.27
C ASN A 323 22.47 -11.68 0.11
N ASP A 324 22.06 -10.47 -0.25
CA ASP A 324 20.78 -9.88 0.15
C ASP A 324 19.61 -10.69 -0.41
N ALA A 325 19.65 -11.03 -1.71
CA ALA A 325 18.64 -11.90 -2.33
C ALA A 325 18.49 -13.25 -1.61
N SER A 326 19.63 -13.88 -1.25
CA SER A 326 19.60 -15.16 -0.55
C SER A 326 18.99 -15.06 0.84
N LEU A 327 19.36 -14.04 1.61
CA LEU A 327 18.81 -13.77 2.94
C LEU A 327 17.30 -13.56 2.87
N LEU A 328 16.84 -12.71 1.95
CA LEU A 328 15.44 -12.29 1.84
C LEU A 328 14.53 -13.44 1.39
N VAL A 329 14.96 -14.21 0.39
CA VAL A 329 14.20 -15.40 -0.07
C VAL A 329 14.18 -16.48 1.01
N ASN A 330 15.30 -16.73 1.70
CA ASN A 330 15.35 -17.67 2.83
C ASN A 330 14.45 -17.21 4.00
N MET A 331 14.38 -15.90 4.28
CA MET A 331 13.47 -15.32 5.27
C MET A 331 12.02 -15.66 4.94
N VAL A 332 11.58 -15.42 3.70
CA VAL A 332 10.21 -15.74 3.28
C VAL A 332 9.94 -17.25 3.30
N ASN A 333 10.91 -18.07 2.89
CA ASN A 333 10.79 -19.53 2.98
C ASN A 333 10.56 -20.00 4.43
N TRP A 334 11.30 -19.44 5.39
CA TRP A 334 11.08 -19.74 6.81
C TRP A 334 9.73 -19.20 7.28
N LEU A 335 9.38 -17.97 6.97
CA LEU A 335 8.10 -17.35 7.35
C LEU A 335 6.90 -18.16 6.84
N ALA A 336 6.96 -18.66 5.62
CA ALA A 336 5.89 -19.44 5.01
C ALA A 336 5.80 -20.90 5.51
N THR A 337 6.81 -21.40 6.22
CA THR A 337 6.81 -22.76 6.75
C THR A 337 6.05 -22.81 8.10
N LYS A 338 5.19 -23.79 8.30
CA LYS A 338 4.50 -23.98 9.58
C LYS A 338 5.41 -24.74 10.55
N GLU A 339 5.44 -24.29 11.81
CA GLU A 339 6.25 -24.86 12.87
C GLU A 339 5.33 -25.41 13.98
N SER A 340 5.78 -26.46 14.66
CA SER A 340 5.02 -27.06 15.77
C SER A 340 5.22 -26.32 17.11
N TYR A 341 6.34 -25.57 17.26
CA TYR A 341 6.60 -24.79 18.46
C TYR A 341 5.89 -23.44 18.42
N THR A 342 5.60 -22.88 19.58
CA THR A 342 4.91 -21.59 19.77
C THR A 342 5.78 -20.51 20.43
N SER A 343 6.99 -20.88 20.85
CA SER A 343 7.99 -20.00 21.46
C SER A 343 9.38 -20.44 21.06
N LEU A 344 10.34 -19.53 20.97
CA LEU A 344 11.75 -19.85 20.71
C LEU A 344 12.36 -20.74 21.78
N THR A 345 11.87 -20.67 23.02
CA THR A 345 12.30 -21.54 24.13
C THR A 345 12.04 -23.02 23.92
N GLN A 346 11.17 -23.37 22.96
CA GLN A 346 10.81 -24.73 22.63
C GLN A 346 11.66 -25.34 21.50
N VAL A 347 12.56 -24.55 20.91
CA VAL A 347 13.41 -25.00 19.79
C VAL A 347 14.66 -25.70 20.36
N PRO A 348 14.82 -27.02 20.14
CA PRO A 348 15.95 -27.76 20.69
C PRO A 348 17.28 -27.23 20.15
N GLY A 349 18.24 -26.99 21.06
CA GLY A 349 19.59 -26.53 20.70
C GLY A 349 19.69 -25.07 20.26
N LEU A 350 18.60 -24.32 20.27
CA LEU A 350 18.64 -22.87 19.99
C LEU A 350 19.19 -22.13 21.20
N THR A 351 20.21 -21.32 20.97
CA THR A 351 20.73 -20.36 21.96
C THR A 351 19.90 -19.08 21.90
N LEU A 352 19.22 -18.73 22.98
CA LEU A 352 18.50 -17.47 23.08
C LEU A 352 19.45 -16.29 23.19
N ASP A 353 19.04 -15.14 22.68
CA ASP A 353 19.79 -13.90 22.83
C ASP A 353 19.64 -13.33 24.26
N SER A 354 20.46 -12.33 24.59
CA SER A 354 20.16 -11.41 25.69
C SER A 354 19.33 -10.26 25.16
N ALA A 355 18.50 -9.67 26.01
CA ALA A 355 17.78 -8.44 25.63
C ALA A 355 18.77 -7.33 25.28
N THR A 356 18.52 -6.61 24.19
CA THR A 356 19.29 -5.45 23.80
C THR A 356 19.08 -4.33 24.82
N THR A 357 20.14 -3.65 25.21
CA THR A 357 20.04 -2.48 26.11
C THR A 357 19.22 -1.38 25.45
N ILE A 358 18.11 -1.01 26.09
CA ILE A 358 17.23 0.08 25.68
C ILE A 358 17.50 1.29 26.56
N TYR A 359 17.72 2.45 25.96
CA TYR A 359 17.88 3.71 26.68
C TYR A 359 16.52 4.24 27.15
N SER A 360 16.53 5.08 28.20
CA SER A 360 15.28 5.63 28.75
C SER A 360 14.45 6.39 27.72
N TRP A 361 15.10 7.12 26.83
CA TRP A 361 14.45 7.89 25.78
C TRP A 361 13.94 7.04 24.59
N GLU A 362 14.30 5.76 24.52
CA GLU A 362 13.69 4.80 23.58
C GLU A 362 12.43 4.14 24.17
N GLN A 363 12.13 4.36 25.46
CA GLN A 363 10.92 3.82 26.09
C GLN A 363 9.70 4.66 25.68
N PRO A 364 8.54 4.04 25.35
CA PRO A 364 7.39 4.74 24.77
C PRO A 364 6.99 6.01 25.54
N ALA A 365 6.76 5.90 26.85
CA ALA A 365 6.30 7.01 27.69
C ALA A 365 7.39 8.08 27.97
N ASN A 366 8.65 7.75 27.74
CA ASN A 366 9.79 8.61 28.03
C ASN A 366 10.47 9.12 26.75
N THR A 367 9.96 8.75 25.58
CA THR A 367 10.55 9.22 24.31
C THR A 367 10.52 10.73 24.24
N THR A 368 11.62 11.29 23.84
CA THR A 368 11.75 12.73 23.57
C THR A 368 12.44 12.90 22.22
N GLU A 369 12.10 13.94 21.52
CA GLU A 369 12.90 14.38 20.39
C GLU A 369 14.21 14.93 20.94
N LEU A 370 15.34 14.32 20.56
CA LEU A 370 16.67 14.76 20.99
C LEU A 370 17.04 16.13 20.40
N GLN A 371 16.46 16.46 19.29
CA GLN A 371 16.55 17.72 18.58
C GLN A 371 15.25 17.92 17.79
N ALA A 372 14.99 19.14 17.36
CA ALA A 372 13.88 19.37 16.44
C ALA A 372 14.00 18.40 15.26
N GLU A 373 12.97 17.62 15.03
CA GLU A 373 12.90 16.78 13.84
C GLU A 373 13.17 17.67 12.62
N PRO A 374 13.96 17.23 11.64
CA PRO A 374 14.17 17.99 10.41
C PRO A 374 12.93 17.86 9.52
N TRP A 375 11.75 17.92 10.13
CA TRP A 375 10.52 17.94 9.40
C TRP A 375 10.50 19.17 8.50
N ALA A 376 10.80 18.93 7.24
CA ALA A 376 10.67 19.97 6.24
C ALA A 376 9.18 20.23 6.02
N ALA A 377 8.78 21.50 6.09
CA ALA A 377 7.41 21.88 5.79
C ALA A 377 7.02 21.32 4.39
N PRO A 378 5.83 20.74 4.25
CA PRO A 378 5.36 20.26 2.96
C PRO A 378 5.27 21.41 1.95
N ALA A 379 5.43 21.11 0.65
CA ALA A 379 5.23 22.09 -0.40
C ALA A 379 3.83 22.69 -0.32
N ALA A 380 3.71 23.97 -0.68
CA ALA A 380 2.42 24.66 -0.63
C ALA A 380 1.34 23.91 -1.44
N GLY A 381 0.24 23.58 -0.77
CA GLY A 381 -0.89 22.85 -1.36
C GLY A 381 -0.74 21.32 -1.38
N TYR A 382 0.35 20.75 -0.88
CA TYR A 382 0.47 19.30 -0.67
C TYR A 382 -0.03 18.90 0.72
N ASN A 383 -0.89 17.89 0.75
CA ASN A 383 -1.41 17.27 1.96
C ASN A 383 -1.26 15.75 1.83
N TRP A 384 -0.40 15.12 2.60
CA TRP A 384 -0.08 13.69 2.50
C TRP A 384 -1.30 12.76 2.66
N TRP A 385 -2.34 13.24 3.31
CA TRP A 385 -3.61 12.51 3.53
C TRP A 385 -4.66 12.77 2.44
N ASP A 386 -4.37 13.64 1.47
CA ASP A 386 -5.30 14.06 0.42
C ASP A 386 -4.72 13.83 -0.97
N PRO A 387 -5.00 12.68 -1.60
CA PRO A 387 -4.49 12.34 -2.94
C PRO A 387 -4.83 13.36 -4.03
N SER A 388 -5.86 14.21 -3.85
CA SER A 388 -6.18 15.27 -4.81
C SER A 388 -5.11 16.37 -4.88
N THR A 389 -4.25 16.43 -3.89
CA THR A 389 -3.13 17.38 -3.83
C THR A 389 -1.83 16.82 -4.43
N PHE A 390 -1.81 15.53 -4.77
CA PHE A 390 -0.65 14.85 -5.31
C PHE A 390 -0.32 15.31 -6.73
N LYS A 391 0.90 15.12 -7.18
CA LYS A 391 1.36 15.48 -8.52
C LYS A 391 1.12 14.37 -9.53
N VAL A 392 0.96 14.75 -10.78
CA VAL A 392 0.76 13.82 -11.90
C VAL A 392 1.83 12.74 -11.92
N GLY A 393 1.42 11.48 -12.06
CA GLY A 393 2.29 10.32 -12.14
C GLY A 393 2.68 9.72 -10.80
N SER A 394 2.21 10.27 -9.65
CA SER A 394 2.35 9.63 -8.35
C SER A 394 1.19 8.64 -8.11
N TYR A 395 1.42 7.65 -7.26
CA TYR A 395 0.38 6.71 -6.86
C TYR A 395 -0.78 7.43 -6.17
N GLY A 396 -1.99 7.08 -6.53
CA GLY A 396 -3.20 7.71 -5.99
C GLY A 396 -3.50 9.10 -6.57
N TYR A 397 -2.62 9.66 -7.45
CA TYR A 397 -2.94 10.91 -8.12
C TYR A 397 -4.31 10.85 -8.78
N SER A 398 -5.14 11.80 -8.47
CA SER A 398 -6.44 11.97 -9.09
C SER A 398 -6.53 13.36 -9.70
N THR A 399 -6.89 13.47 -10.98
CA THR A 399 -7.27 14.74 -11.61
C THR A 399 -8.59 15.30 -11.04
N ALA A 400 -9.28 14.47 -10.27
CA ALA A 400 -10.39 14.96 -9.50
C ALA A 400 -9.82 15.91 -8.44
N THR A 401 -10.00 17.23 -8.65
CA THR A 401 -10.29 18.08 -7.48
C THR A 401 -11.18 17.23 -6.56
N ASN A 402 -10.88 17.17 -5.26
CA ASN A 402 -11.70 16.45 -4.27
C ASN A 402 -13.15 16.93 -4.30
N THR A 403 -13.81 16.60 -5.37
CA THR A 403 -15.17 16.17 -5.37
C THR A 403 -15.05 14.64 -5.29
N THR A 404 -15.10 14.05 -4.10
CA THR A 404 -15.80 12.80 -3.94
C THR A 404 -16.85 12.86 -5.03
N ASP A 405 -16.81 11.93 -6.03
CA ASP A 405 -17.83 11.96 -7.09
C ASP A 405 -19.12 12.30 -6.35
N PRO A 406 -19.76 13.43 -6.65
CA PRO A 406 -20.90 13.85 -5.86
C PRO A 406 -21.93 12.71 -5.76
N PHE A 407 -21.74 11.66 -6.56
CA PHE A 407 -22.60 10.50 -6.63
C PHE A 407 -21.76 9.23 -6.84
N ALA A 408 -22.05 8.17 -6.07
CA ALA A 408 -21.49 6.84 -6.28
C ALA A 408 -22.55 5.78 -5.99
N PHE A 409 -22.34 4.58 -6.58
CA PHE A 409 -23.06 3.36 -6.21
C PHE A 409 -22.11 2.38 -5.57
N VAL A 410 -22.56 1.69 -4.53
CA VAL A 410 -21.86 0.52 -3.96
C VAL A 410 -22.77 -0.69 -4.17
N HIS A 411 -22.26 -1.69 -4.86
CA HIS A 411 -22.98 -2.91 -5.20
C HIS A 411 -21.98 -4.06 -5.47
N GLN A 412 -22.43 -5.29 -5.50
CA GLN A 412 -21.60 -6.43 -5.91
C GLN A 412 -21.17 -6.33 -7.39
N ALA A 413 -20.04 -6.95 -7.73
CA ALA A 413 -19.40 -6.81 -9.05
C ALA A 413 -20.30 -7.17 -10.25
N GLN A 414 -21.19 -8.17 -10.10
CA GLN A 414 -22.21 -8.52 -11.07
C GLN A 414 -23.59 -8.50 -10.41
N LEU A 415 -24.56 -7.84 -11.04
CA LEU A 415 -25.90 -7.70 -10.47
C LEU A 415 -26.73 -8.96 -10.68
N PRO A 416 -27.28 -9.58 -9.59
CA PRO A 416 -28.11 -10.77 -9.70
C PRO A 416 -29.43 -10.52 -10.44
N ASN A 417 -29.82 -11.40 -11.37
CA ASN A 417 -31.12 -11.32 -12.06
C ASN A 417 -32.16 -12.30 -11.53
N GLN A 418 -31.81 -13.20 -10.62
CA GLN A 418 -32.73 -14.21 -10.06
C GLN A 418 -33.18 -13.94 -8.63
N ALA A 419 -32.62 -12.94 -7.98
CA ALA A 419 -32.90 -12.63 -6.59
C ALA A 419 -32.90 -11.12 -6.33
N VAL A 420 -33.49 -10.71 -5.22
CA VAL A 420 -33.43 -9.33 -4.71
C VAL A 420 -32.07 -9.07 -4.13
N PHE A 421 -31.45 -7.98 -4.52
CA PHE A 421 -30.14 -7.52 -3.99
C PHE A 421 -30.21 -6.05 -3.57
N GLN A 422 -29.16 -5.57 -2.91
CA GLN A 422 -29.10 -4.19 -2.44
C GLN A 422 -28.07 -3.38 -3.22
N VAL A 423 -28.37 -2.09 -3.35
CA VAL A 423 -27.44 -1.06 -3.84
C VAL A 423 -27.43 0.09 -2.84
N LYS A 424 -26.25 0.56 -2.43
CA LYS A 424 -26.08 1.77 -1.64
C LYS A 424 -25.79 2.93 -2.60
N ILE A 425 -26.55 3.99 -2.47
CA ILE A 425 -26.39 5.26 -3.18
C ILE A 425 -25.65 6.20 -2.24
N ILE A 426 -24.59 6.83 -2.71
CA ILE A 426 -23.77 7.77 -1.96
C ILE A 426 -23.85 9.13 -2.64
N LEU A 427 -24.06 10.18 -1.86
CA LEU A 427 -23.95 11.57 -2.26
C LEU A 427 -22.93 12.28 -1.36
N ASN A 428 -22.02 13.01 -1.98
CA ASN A 428 -20.98 13.77 -1.29
C ASN A 428 -21.04 15.26 -1.69
N GLY A 429 -20.37 16.13 -0.90
CA GLY A 429 -20.31 17.56 -1.20
C GLY A 429 -21.62 18.31 -1.04
N LEU A 430 -22.57 17.74 -0.30
CA LEU A 430 -23.80 18.42 0.07
C LEU A 430 -23.54 19.47 1.16
N THR A 431 -24.43 20.43 1.30
CA THR A 431 -24.41 21.32 2.47
C THR A 431 -24.61 20.47 3.74
N ALA A 432 -23.74 20.64 4.73
CA ALA A 432 -23.82 19.92 6.00
C ALA A 432 -25.23 20.01 6.62
N ASN A 433 -25.74 18.88 7.10
CA ASN A 433 -27.05 18.72 7.72
C ASN A 433 -28.25 19.15 6.83
N SER A 434 -28.04 19.31 5.51
CA SER A 434 -29.14 19.66 4.59
C SER A 434 -29.85 18.41 4.07
N THR A 435 -31.14 18.56 3.75
CA THR A 435 -31.92 17.53 3.06
C THR A 435 -32.10 17.90 1.60
N THR A 436 -31.73 17.01 0.70
CA THR A 436 -31.95 17.14 -0.73
C THR A 436 -32.99 16.13 -1.20
N THR A 437 -33.82 16.50 -2.15
CA THR A 437 -35.01 15.74 -2.58
C THR A 437 -35.00 15.48 -4.08
N GLY A 438 -35.94 14.66 -4.54
CA GLY A 438 -36.21 14.48 -5.96
C GLY A 438 -35.35 13.40 -6.63
N TYR A 439 -34.60 12.58 -5.87
CA TYR A 439 -33.79 11.51 -6.44
C TYR A 439 -34.61 10.27 -6.80
N ASN A 440 -34.24 9.62 -7.88
CA ASN A 440 -34.69 8.27 -8.25
C ASN A 440 -33.59 7.49 -8.96
N ILE A 441 -33.62 6.17 -8.82
CA ILE A 441 -32.64 5.24 -9.42
C ILE A 441 -33.35 4.24 -10.30
N GLY A 442 -32.70 3.83 -11.41
CA GLY A 442 -33.19 2.79 -12.32
C GLY A 442 -32.04 2.11 -13.04
N ILE A 443 -32.31 0.92 -13.60
CA ILE A 443 -31.35 0.17 -14.42
C ILE A 443 -31.98 -0.08 -15.77
N TYR A 444 -31.24 0.23 -16.85
CA TYR A 444 -31.70 0.06 -18.24
C TYR A 444 -30.64 -0.64 -19.09
N ASN A 445 -31.07 -1.42 -20.07
CA ASN A 445 -30.19 -2.11 -21.01
C ASN A 445 -29.61 -1.15 -22.07
N GLY A 446 -28.77 -1.67 -22.95
CA GLY A 446 -28.15 -0.91 -24.04
C GLY A 446 -29.13 -0.24 -25.03
N SER A 447 -30.38 -0.68 -25.08
CA SER A 447 -31.47 -0.06 -25.88
C SER A 447 -32.27 0.99 -25.10
N GLY A 448 -31.90 1.31 -23.87
CA GLY A 448 -32.57 2.29 -23.02
C GLY A 448 -33.83 1.77 -22.31
N ILE A 449 -34.12 0.49 -22.41
CA ILE A 449 -35.31 -0.13 -21.78
C ILE A 449 -35.02 -0.42 -20.32
N GLN A 450 -35.90 0.03 -19.40
CA GLN A 450 -35.81 -0.25 -17.99
C GLN A 450 -35.96 -1.75 -17.70
N VAL A 451 -35.05 -2.32 -16.95
CA VAL A 451 -34.96 -3.75 -16.66
C VAL A 451 -35.03 -4.10 -15.18
N ALA A 452 -35.16 -3.10 -14.30
CA ALA A 452 -35.21 -3.29 -12.85
C ALA A 452 -36.46 -2.68 -12.22
N LYS A 453 -36.86 -3.25 -11.09
CA LYS A 453 -37.80 -2.70 -10.12
C LYS A 453 -37.03 -2.32 -8.88
N VAL A 454 -37.37 -1.20 -8.29
CA VAL A 454 -36.79 -0.74 -7.01
C VAL A 454 -37.90 -0.74 -5.97
N GLN A 455 -37.66 -1.34 -4.82
CA GLN A 455 -38.63 -1.43 -3.74
C GLN A 455 -38.99 -0.03 -3.21
N ASN A 456 -40.28 0.23 -3.06
CA ASN A 456 -40.78 1.46 -2.46
C ASN A 456 -40.43 1.54 -0.96
N SER A 457 -40.42 2.73 -0.38
CA SER A 457 -40.14 2.96 1.04
C SER A 457 -41.10 2.24 2.00
N ASN A 458 -42.30 1.90 1.54
CA ASN A 458 -43.30 1.13 2.28
C ASN A 458 -43.15 -0.39 2.13
N GLY A 459 -42.05 -0.87 1.52
CA GLY A 459 -41.78 -2.29 1.30
C GLY A 459 -42.49 -2.92 0.10
N THR A 460 -43.35 -2.22 -0.63
CA THR A 460 -44.05 -2.76 -1.80
C THR A 460 -43.17 -2.70 -3.06
N TRP A 461 -43.47 -3.58 -4.01
CA TRP A 461 -42.80 -3.59 -5.32
C TRP A 461 -43.68 -2.95 -6.40
N PRO A 462 -43.13 -2.13 -7.30
CA PRO A 462 -43.88 -1.61 -8.44
C PRO A 462 -44.29 -2.75 -9.39
N SER A 463 -45.42 -2.59 -10.11
CA SER A 463 -45.88 -3.58 -11.07
C SER A 463 -45.02 -3.66 -12.34
N THR A 464 -44.39 -2.55 -12.73
CA THR A 464 -43.58 -2.41 -13.94
C THR A 464 -42.10 -2.14 -13.62
N TYR A 465 -41.21 -2.50 -14.56
CA TYR A 465 -39.82 -2.11 -14.52
C TYR A 465 -39.67 -0.62 -14.81
N GLY A 466 -38.86 0.08 -14.02
CA GLY A 466 -38.74 1.53 -14.14
C GLY A 466 -37.84 2.14 -13.06
N TYR A 467 -37.80 3.46 -13.07
CA TYR A 467 -37.15 4.19 -11.99
C TYR A 467 -37.92 4.04 -10.67
N SER A 468 -37.21 4.10 -9.56
CA SER A 468 -37.82 4.16 -8.23
C SER A 468 -38.79 5.31 -8.09
N THR A 469 -39.68 5.25 -7.10
CA THR A 469 -40.32 6.46 -6.56
C THR A 469 -39.26 7.44 -6.10
N SER A 470 -39.61 8.75 -6.11
CA SER A 470 -38.71 9.80 -5.65
C SER A 470 -38.40 9.64 -4.16
N PHE A 471 -37.14 9.85 -3.79
CA PHE A 471 -36.69 9.83 -2.41
C PHE A 471 -35.83 11.06 -2.05
N SER A 472 -35.61 11.25 -0.76
CA SER A 472 -34.75 12.29 -0.20
C SER A 472 -33.55 11.67 0.49
N LEU A 473 -32.46 12.44 0.59
CA LEU A 473 -31.28 12.13 1.38
C LEU A 473 -30.96 13.33 2.28
N THR A 474 -30.55 13.05 3.52
CA THR A 474 -30.10 14.07 4.46
C THR A 474 -28.61 13.89 4.69
N ALA A 475 -27.85 14.94 4.43
CA ALA A 475 -26.42 14.95 4.65
C ALA A 475 -26.09 15.01 6.15
N ASP A 476 -25.03 14.36 6.52
CA ASP A 476 -24.40 14.50 7.83
C ASP A 476 -23.60 15.82 7.95
N ALA A 477 -22.88 15.99 9.07
CA ALA A 477 -22.07 17.19 9.32
C ALA A 477 -20.89 17.35 8.34
N SER A 478 -20.49 16.28 7.62
CA SER A 478 -19.44 16.30 6.61
C SER A 478 -19.95 16.58 5.19
N GLY A 479 -21.26 16.67 5.00
CA GLY A 479 -21.88 16.81 3.68
C GLY A 479 -22.05 15.49 2.94
N HIS A 480 -21.98 14.35 3.63
CA HIS A 480 -22.16 13.00 3.11
C HIS A 480 -23.57 12.48 3.40
N ALA A 481 -24.18 11.80 2.43
CA ALA A 481 -25.48 11.16 2.60
C ALA A 481 -25.51 9.79 1.90
N GLU A 482 -26.16 8.80 2.53
CA GLU A 482 -26.30 7.45 2.02
C GLU A 482 -27.76 7.00 1.98
N LYS A 483 -28.07 6.12 1.03
CA LYS A 483 -29.34 5.39 0.99
C LYS A 483 -29.17 4.01 0.40
N ILE A 484 -29.61 2.99 1.12
CA ILE A 484 -29.70 1.62 0.61
C ILE A 484 -31.09 1.41 -0.01
N VAL A 485 -31.13 0.80 -1.19
CA VAL A 485 -32.34 0.42 -1.89
C VAL A 485 -32.29 -1.06 -2.28
N SER A 486 -33.43 -1.76 -2.23
CA SER A 486 -33.56 -3.14 -2.70
C SER A 486 -34.02 -3.12 -4.16
N ILE A 487 -33.38 -3.95 -4.98
CA ILE A 487 -33.57 -4.00 -6.43
C ILE A 487 -33.89 -5.44 -6.86
N GLN A 488 -34.80 -5.58 -7.82
CA GLN A 488 -35.11 -6.82 -8.52
C GLN A 488 -34.98 -6.60 -10.03
N ILE A 489 -34.11 -7.35 -10.69
CA ILE A 489 -33.94 -7.29 -12.14
C ILE A 489 -34.85 -8.30 -12.80
N ASN A 490 -35.30 -8.03 -14.03
CA ASN A 490 -36.03 -8.98 -14.84
C ASN A 490 -35.20 -10.26 -15.07
N PRO A 491 -35.66 -11.43 -14.62
CA PRO A 491 -34.89 -12.68 -14.70
C PRO A 491 -34.43 -13.08 -16.12
N SER A 492 -35.07 -12.58 -17.15
CA SER A 492 -34.72 -12.88 -18.55
C SER A 492 -33.59 -12.00 -19.10
N ILE A 493 -33.09 -11.03 -18.32
CA ILE A 493 -32.07 -10.07 -18.76
C ILE A 493 -30.71 -10.47 -18.19
N SER A 494 -29.67 -10.44 -19.03
CA SER A 494 -28.26 -10.58 -18.67
C SER A 494 -27.36 -9.74 -19.59
N GLY A 495 -26.10 -9.54 -19.21
CA GLY A 495 -25.13 -8.77 -19.97
C GLY A 495 -25.03 -7.32 -19.52
N SER A 496 -24.46 -6.46 -20.37
CA SER A 496 -24.20 -5.07 -20.07
C SER A 496 -25.47 -4.24 -19.91
N ALA A 497 -25.50 -3.40 -18.89
CA ALA A 497 -26.57 -2.47 -18.58
C ALA A 497 -26.00 -1.18 -17.98
N ASN A 498 -26.86 -0.20 -17.72
CA ASN A 498 -26.48 1.04 -17.05
C ASN A 498 -27.39 1.27 -15.85
N MET A 499 -26.80 1.57 -14.70
CA MET A 499 -27.49 2.03 -13.49
C MET A 499 -27.42 3.55 -13.43
N ARG A 500 -28.52 4.22 -13.23
CA ARG A 500 -28.61 5.70 -13.29
C ARG A 500 -29.34 6.29 -12.12
N LEU A 501 -28.71 7.28 -11.49
CA LEU A 501 -29.32 8.20 -10.54
C LEU A 501 -29.81 9.45 -11.29
N ARG A 502 -31.03 9.87 -10.99
CA ARG A 502 -31.62 11.13 -11.46
C ARG A 502 -32.02 12.00 -10.29
N GLN A 503 -32.07 13.31 -10.52
CA GLN A 503 -32.75 14.27 -9.64
C GLN A 503 -33.71 15.11 -10.48
N ASN A 504 -35.00 15.13 -10.12
CA ASN A 504 -36.03 15.82 -10.85
C ASN A 504 -35.99 15.54 -12.36
N THR A 505 -35.88 14.25 -12.75
CA THR A 505 -35.75 13.72 -14.12
C THR A 505 -34.38 13.93 -14.80
N THR A 506 -33.53 14.81 -14.31
CA THR A 506 -32.18 15.06 -14.85
C THR A 506 -31.21 13.98 -14.37
N ALA A 507 -30.49 13.35 -15.29
CA ALA A 507 -29.44 12.39 -14.97
C ALA A 507 -28.31 13.09 -14.20
N LYS A 508 -27.93 12.52 -13.05
CA LYS A 508 -26.83 13.01 -12.19
C LYS A 508 -25.62 12.11 -12.25
N PHE A 509 -25.86 10.79 -12.28
CA PHE A 509 -24.80 9.80 -12.33
C PHE A 509 -25.27 8.58 -13.13
N THR A 510 -24.37 7.97 -13.88
CA THR A 510 -24.61 6.73 -14.63
C THR A 510 -23.38 5.87 -14.59
N GLU A 511 -23.55 4.63 -14.17
CA GLU A 511 -22.51 3.62 -14.08
C GLU A 511 -22.85 2.43 -14.98
N ALA A 512 -21.86 1.94 -15.73
CA ALA A 512 -21.99 0.71 -16.50
C ALA A 512 -21.90 -0.50 -15.56
N VAL A 513 -22.86 -1.41 -15.65
CA VAL A 513 -22.96 -2.60 -14.81
C VAL A 513 -23.15 -3.86 -15.65
N THR A 514 -22.81 -5.01 -15.09
CA THR A 514 -23.06 -6.31 -15.72
C THR A 514 -24.12 -7.07 -14.94
N ILE A 515 -25.15 -7.55 -15.62
CA ILE A 515 -26.22 -8.37 -15.07
C ILE A 515 -25.92 -9.84 -15.36
N ALA A 516 -26.01 -10.71 -14.35
CA ALA A 516 -25.73 -12.14 -14.50
C ALA A 516 -26.57 -12.99 -13.54
N ASN A 517 -26.63 -14.29 -13.83
CA ASN A 517 -27.21 -15.26 -12.89
C ASN A 517 -26.15 -15.66 -11.86
N VAL A 518 -26.01 -14.82 -10.85
CA VAL A 518 -25.05 -14.99 -9.74
C VAL A 518 -25.79 -14.94 -8.40
N PRO A 519 -25.22 -15.55 -7.33
CA PRO A 519 -25.77 -15.41 -5.99
C PRO A 519 -25.72 -13.97 -5.51
N VAL A 520 -26.58 -13.64 -4.55
CA VAL A 520 -26.55 -12.34 -3.87
C VAL A 520 -25.42 -12.34 -2.85
N GLU A 521 -24.60 -11.30 -2.91
CA GLU A 521 -23.56 -11.02 -1.93
C GLU A 521 -23.99 -9.85 -1.04
N PRO A 522 -23.55 -9.81 0.24
CA PRO A 522 -23.72 -8.62 1.07
C PRO A 522 -23.12 -7.38 0.38
N LEU A 523 -23.65 -6.20 0.69
CA LEU A 523 -23.01 -4.95 0.26
C LEU A 523 -21.58 -4.90 0.78
N PRO A 524 -20.61 -4.56 -0.08
CA PRO A 524 -19.23 -4.41 0.31
C PRO A 524 -19.02 -3.34 1.38
#